data_3034a596fa6fcc7601db83716a8c350a
#
_entry.id   3034a596fa6fcc7601db83716a8c350a
#
_cell.length_a   1.000
_cell.length_b   1.000
_cell.length_c   1.000
_cell.angle_alpha   90.00
_cell.angle_beta   90.00
_cell.angle_gamma   90.00
#
_symmetry.space_group_name_H-M   'P 1'
#
loop_
_entity.id
_entity.type
_entity.pdbx_description
1 polymer ?
#
loop_
_entity_poly.entity_id
_entity_poly.type
_entity_poly.pdbx_seq_one_letter_code
_entity_poly.pdbx_strand_id
1 'polypeptide(L)'
;PSKKMHRYLKENGLDEKPVIYQTIWDMPSDICFVDHAVTRCFHFAGNYNRFPFLAEYHGKTPIYQYDANKPDRENDDSFCWRGYFEQEMHELSKGGFGLVWSDDEYFDRYYSMNQPYKLGTNLAAGIPVIVKRGCVHEKFVERNGLGYAVDTLDEADKLVQSITDAEYIKLYHNV
;
A
#
# COMPACT_ATOMS: atom_id res chain seq x y z
N PRO A 1 5.72 4.04 17.21
CA PRO A 1 5.18 2.70 16.99
C PRO A 1 3.67 2.66 17.18
N SER A 2 3.00 1.61 16.70
CA SER A 2 1.62 1.34 17.06
C SER A 2 1.49 0.91 18.52
N LYS A 3 0.27 1.00 19.09
CA LYS A 3 0.01 0.50 20.45
C LYS A 3 0.31 -1.01 20.58
N LYS A 4 0.08 -1.78 19.51
CA LYS A 4 0.35 -3.22 19.47
C LYS A 4 1.87 -3.49 19.45
N MET A 5 2.63 -2.73 18.68
CA MET A 5 4.10 -2.79 18.67
C MET A 5 4.66 -2.43 20.05
N HIS A 6 4.18 -1.35 20.67
CA HIS A 6 4.65 -0.95 21.99
C HIS A 6 4.38 -2.04 23.03
N ARG A 7 3.19 -2.66 23.03
CA ARG A 7 2.88 -3.78 23.93
C ARG A 7 3.85 -4.95 23.73
N TYR A 8 4.09 -5.33 22.48
CA TYR A 8 5.05 -6.38 22.13
C TYR A 8 6.47 -6.07 22.63
N LEU A 9 6.93 -4.84 22.45
CA LEU A 9 8.25 -4.41 22.94
C LEU A 9 8.34 -4.47 24.46
N LYS A 10 7.29 -4.03 25.17
CA LYS A 10 7.19 -4.10 26.63
C LYS A 10 7.30 -5.54 27.14
N GLU A 11 6.54 -6.46 26.56
CA GLU A 11 6.54 -7.89 26.90
C GLU A 11 7.92 -8.55 26.63
N ASN A 12 8.76 -7.92 25.81
CA ASN A 12 10.12 -8.38 25.49
C ASN A 12 11.24 -7.53 26.14
N GLY A 13 10.92 -6.77 27.22
CA GLY A 13 11.90 -6.09 28.05
C GLY A 13 12.41 -4.75 27.50
N LEU A 14 11.67 -4.12 26.60
CA LEU A 14 12.01 -2.82 25.98
C LEU A 14 11.06 -1.71 26.42
N ASP A 15 10.74 -1.61 27.70
CA ASP A 15 9.69 -0.74 28.22
C ASP A 15 10.17 0.58 28.91
N GLU A 16 11.47 0.80 29.00
CA GLU A 16 12.04 1.90 29.78
C GLU A 16 12.06 3.27 29.07
N LYS A 17 11.67 3.32 27.79
CA LYS A 17 11.74 4.56 27.00
C LYS A 17 10.36 5.20 26.81
N PRO A 18 10.27 6.54 26.87
CA PRO A 18 9.03 7.24 26.52
C PRO A 18 8.64 6.94 25.06
N VAL A 19 7.35 6.71 24.84
CA VAL A 19 6.82 6.31 23.53
C VAL A 19 5.81 7.33 23.03
N ILE A 20 6.04 7.83 21.82
CA ILE A 20 5.09 8.62 21.07
C ILE A 20 4.39 7.73 20.05
N TYR A 21 3.07 7.72 20.07
CA TYR A 21 2.26 7.00 19.09
C TYR A 21 2.00 7.89 17.88
N GLN A 22 2.39 7.42 16.72
CA GLN A 22 2.11 8.07 15.44
C GLN A 22 1.30 7.11 14.59
N THR A 23 0.17 7.57 14.06
CA THR A 23 -0.77 6.70 13.34
C THR A 23 -0.34 6.48 11.90
N ILE A 24 0.21 7.51 11.26
CA ILE A 24 0.69 7.48 9.88
C ILE A 24 2.02 8.22 9.84
N TRP A 25 2.91 7.82 8.93
CA TRP A 25 4.13 8.58 8.63
C TRP A 25 3.78 9.79 7.77
N ASP A 26 4.27 10.95 8.17
CA ASP A 26 4.13 12.17 7.40
C ASP A 26 5.03 12.11 6.16
N MET A 27 4.45 12.47 5.02
CA MET A 27 5.17 12.55 3.74
C MET A 27 4.97 13.97 3.19
N PRO A 28 6.03 14.77 3.06
CA PRO A 28 5.94 16.04 2.37
C PRO A 28 5.51 15.82 0.92
N SER A 29 4.53 16.61 0.45
CA SER A 29 4.03 16.49 -0.91
C SER A 29 3.73 17.87 -1.48
N ASP A 30 4.07 18.06 -2.76
CA ASP A 30 3.68 19.19 -3.59
C ASP A 30 2.59 18.81 -4.59
N ILE A 31 1.98 17.62 -4.41
CA ILE A 31 0.92 17.11 -5.28
C ILE A 31 -0.31 18.00 -5.17
N CYS A 32 -0.79 18.47 -6.32
CA CYS A 32 -2.09 19.09 -6.47
C CYS A 32 -3.09 18.04 -6.93
N PHE A 33 -4.16 17.88 -6.18
CA PHE A 33 -5.21 16.93 -6.53
C PHE A 33 -6.04 17.45 -7.71
N VAL A 34 -6.22 16.59 -8.70
CA VAL A 34 -7.10 16.82 -9.85
C VAL A 34 -8.00 15.61 -10.02
N ASP A 35 -9.27 15.83 -10.26
CA ASP A 35 -10.20 14.75 -10.55
C ASP A 35 -9.74 13.96 -11.78
N HIS A 36 -9.72 12.65 -11.67
CA HIS A 36 -9.38 11.73 -12.74
C HIS A 36 -10.27 10.49 -12.71
N ALA A 37 -10.42 9.86 -13.87
CA ALA A 37 -11.15 8.61 -13.97
C ALA A 37 -10.41 7.47 -13.26
N VAL A 38 -11.14 6.40 -12.90
CA VAL A 38 -10.53 5.24 -12.28
C VAL A 38 -9.44 4.65 -13.17
N THR A 39 -8.25 4.51 -12.60
CA THR A 39 -7.15 3.76 -13.20
C THR A 39 -7.03 2.43 -12.49
N ARG A 40 -7.21 1.32 -13.22
CA ARG A 40 -7.17 -0.03 -12.65
C ARG A 40 -5.76 -0.57 -12.67
N CYS A 41 -4.97 -0.13 -11.71
CA CYS A 41 -3.63 -0.65 -11.46
C CYS A 41 -3.32 -0.63 -9.97
N PHE A 42 -2.37 -1.46 -9.56
CA PHE A 42 -1.74 -1.38 -8.24
C PHE A 42 -0.38 -0.69 -8.33
N HIS A 43 -0.08 0.13 -7.35
CA HIS A 43 1.25 0.70 -7.16
C HIS A 43 1.92 0.04 -5.96
N PHE A 44 3.11 -0.49 -6.15
CA PHE A 44 3.87 -1.15 -5.10
C PHE A 44 5.33 -0.67 -5.09
N ALA A 45 5.68 0.12 -4.08
CA ALA A 45 7.05 0.53 -3.80
C ALA A 45 7.73 -0.52 -2.91
N GLY A 46 8.66 -1.29 -3.45
CA GLY A 46 9.37 -2.30 -2.70
C GLY A 46 10.25 -3.22 -3.51
N ASN A 47 11.26 -3.75 -2.84
CA ASN A 47 12.24 -4.63 -3.46
C ASN A 47 11.61 -5.96 -3.89
N TYR A 48 11.78 -6.32 -5.16
CA TYR A 48 11.21 -7.52 -5.75
C TYR A 48 11.56 -8.80 -4.99
N ASN A 49 12.83 -8.96 -4.62
CA ASN A 49 13.32 -10.17 -3.97
C ASN A 49 12.83 -10.34 -2.51
N ARG A 50 12.27 -9.28 -1.92
CA ARG A 50 11.72 -9.32 -0.56
C ARG A 50 10.23 -9.66 -0.51
N PHE A 51 9.55 -9.68 -1.66
CA PHE A 51 8.11 -9.85 -1.75
C PHE A 51 7.78 -10.88 -2.84
N PRO A 52 7.78 -12.19 -2.50
CA PRO A 52 7.59 -13.29 -3.45
C PRO A 52 6.32 -13.17 -4.29
N PHE A 53 5.25 -12.59 -3.74
CA PHE A 53 3.99 -12.40 -4.49
C PHE A 53 4.17 -11.63 -5.80
N LEU A 54 5.19 -10.78 -5.91
CA LEU A 54 5.46 -10.06 -7.16
C LEU A 54 5.86 -11.00 -8.30
N ALA A 55 6.47 -12.13 -7.98
CA ALA A 55 6.83 -13.15 -8.97
C ALA A 55 5.62 -14.03 -9.38
N GLU A 56 4.70 -14.24 -8.44
CA GLU A 56 3.60 -15.20 -8.57
C GLU A 56 2.28 -14.55 -9.04
N TYR A 57 2.19 -13.24 -8.97
CA TYR A 57 0.98 -12.52 -9.35
C TYR A 57 0.76 -12.48 -10.87
N HIS A 58 -0.42 -12.94 -11.30
CA HIS A 58 -0.87 -12.96 -12.70
C HIS A 58 -2.33 -12.46 -12.83
N GLY A 59 -2.74 -11.50 -12.00
CA GLY A 59 -4.07 -10.91 -12.06
C GLY A 59 -4.27 -9.99 -13.26
N LYS A 60 -5.50 -9.55 -13.46
CA LYS A 60 -5.89 -8.62 -14.55
C LYS A 60 -5.53 -7.17 -14.25
N THR A 61 -5.44 -6.82 -12.96
CA THR A 61 -5.03 -5.49 -12.51
C THR A 61 -3.50 -5.45 -12.44
N PRO A 62 -2.79 -4.75 -13.32
CA PRO A 62 -1.33 -4.76 -13.31
C PRO A 62 -0.76 -4.18 -12.01
N ILE A 63 0.34 -4.76 -11.53
CA ILE A 63 1.16 -4.18 -10.46
C ILE A 63 2.29 -3.38 -11.11
N TYR A 64 2.33 -2.07 -10.84
CA TYR A 64 3.45 -1.19 -11.16
C TYR A 64 4.41 -1.20 -9.97
N GLN A 65 5.54 -1.85 -10.15
CA GLN A 65 6.55 -2.00 -9.10
C GLN A 65 7.63 -0.93 -9.22
N TYR A 66 7.94 -0.29 -8.11
CA TYR A 66 8.96 0.76 -7.99
C TYR A 66 10.14 0.24 -7.15
N ASP A 67 11.26 0.01 -7.81
CA ASP A 67 12.52 -0.44 -7.19
C ASP A 67 13.70 0.01 -8.04
N ALA A 68 14.80 0.41 -7.41
CA ALA A 68 16.04 0.76 -8.10
C ALA A 68 16.65 -0.44 -8.85
N ASN A 69 16.41 -1.65 -8.36
CA ASN A 69 16.93 -2.87 -8.97
C ASN A 69 15.90 -3.48 -9.91
N LYS A 70 16.29 -3.65 -11.18
CA LYS A 70 15.44 -4.36 -12.14
C LYS A 70 15.31 -5.83 -11.70
N PRO A 71 14.07 -6.37 -11.62
CA PRO A 71 13.86 -7.77 -11.31
C PRO A 71 14.22 -8.68 -12.51
N ASP A 72 14.37 -9.96 -12.25
CA ASP A 72 14.52 -10.98 -13.31
C ASP A 72 13.20 -11.23 -14.08
N ARG A 73 12.06 -10.88 -13.46
CA ARG A 73 10.75 -10.94 -14.11
C ARG A 73 10.65 -9.87 -15.20
N GLU A 74 10.33 -10.30 -16.43
CA GLU A 74 10.01 -9.37 -17.51
C GLU A 74 8.63 -8.73 -17.32
N ASN A 75 8.45 -7.54 -17.90
CA ASN A 75 7.16 -6.87 -17.89
C ASN A 75 6.14 -7.66 -18.71
N ASP A 76 4.92 -7.78 -18.18
CA ASP A 76 3.78 -8.42 -18.84
C ASP A 76 2.48 -7.64 -18.52
N ASP A 77 1.31 -8.19 -18.89
CA ASP A 77 0.02 -7.55 -18.66
C ASP A 77 -0.35 -7.44 -17.17
N SER A 78 0.28 -8.23 -16.29
CA SER A 78 0.02 -8.26 -14.85
C SER A 78 1.10 -7.58 -14.01
N PHE A 79 2.28 -7.33 -14.59
CA PHE A 79 3.42 -6.78 -13.87
C PHE A 79 4.24 -5.83 -14.75
N CYS A 80 4.59 -4.67 -14.20
CA CYS A 80 5.43 -3.70 -14.87
C CYS A 80 6.42 -3.05 -13.88
N TRP A 81 7.70 -3.38 -14.04
CA TRP A 81 8.75 -2.67 -13.33
C TRP A 81 8.93 -1.26 -13.91
N ARG A 82 8.92 -0.25 -13.04
CA ARG A 82 8.98 1.18 -13.38
C ARG A 82 10.31 1.85 -13.00
N GLY A 83 11.21 1.10 -12.38
CA GLY A 83 12.45 1.68 -11.83
C GLY A 83 12.20 2.47 -10.55
N TYR A 84 13.23 3.16 -10.09
CA TYR A 84 13.13 4.13 -9.00
C TYR A 84 12.99 5.53 -9.60
N PHE A 85 11.98 6.26 -9.17
CA PHE A 85 11.73 7.64 -9.60
C PHE A 85 11.92 8.60 -8.43
N GLU A 86 12.70 9.67 -8.64
CA GLU A 86 12.75 10.77 -7.67
C GLU A 86 11.37 11.43 -7.49
N GLN A 87 10.51 11.29 -8.49
CA GLN A 87 9.13 11.80 -8.52
C GLN A 87 8.08 10.68 -8.37
N GLU A 88 8.36 9.65 -7.60
CA GLU A 88 7.45 8.51 -7.39
C GLU A 88 6.03 8.98 -7.02
N MET A 89 5.88 9.97 -6.15
CA MET A 89 4.59 10.48 -5.74
C MET A 89 3.78 11.09 -6.89
N HIS A 90 4.43 11.75 -7.85
CA HIS A 90 3.76 12.26 -9.05
C HIS A 90 3.29 11.15 -9.98
N GLU A 91 3.99 10.01 -10.04
CA GLU A 91 3.51 8.85 -10.78
C GLU A 91 2.31 8.19 -10.08
N LEU A 92 2.37 8.05 -8.76
CA LEU A 92 1.26 7.54 -7.95
C LEU A 92 0.01 8.41 -8.09
N SER A 93 0.16 9.74 -8.09
CA SER A 93 -0.98 10.68 -8.14
C SER A 93 -1.77 10.63 -9.46
N LYS A 94 -1.30 9.92 -10.48
CA LYS A 94 -2.03 9.71 -11.73
C LYS A 94 -3.20 8.74 -11.61
N GLY A 95 -3.45 8.19 -10.44
CA GLY A 95 -4.55 7.29 -10.14
C GLY A 95 -4.11 5.85 -9.88
N GLY A 96 -5.07 4.96 -9.69
CA GLY A 96 -4.82 3.58 -9.28
C GLY A 96 -4.96 3.38 -7.77
N PHE A 97 -4.41 2.28 -7.26
CA PHE A 97 -4.50 1.89 -5.86
C PHE A 97 -3.11 1.61 -5.29
N GLY A 98 -2.79 2.21 -4.17
CA GLY A 98 -1.58 1.88 -3.43
C GLY A 98 -1.69 0.52 -2.76
N LEU A 99 -0.81 -0.42 -3.09
CA LEU A 99 -0.81 -1.76 -2.53
C LEU A 99 0.10 -1.82 -1.29
N VAL A 100 -0.51 -2.04 -0.12
CA VAL A 100 0.20 -2.27 1.15
C VAL A 100 0.08 -3.76 1.50
N TRP A 101 0.96 -4.55 0.94
CA TRP A 101 0.84 -6.00 0.87
C TRP A 101 2.10 -6.76 1.26
N SER A 102 1.90 -7.97 1.75
CA SER A 102 2.88 -9.03 1.94
C SER A 102 2.16 -10.37 1.92
N ASP A 103 2.84 -11.42 1.51
CA ASP A 103 2.43 -12.82 1.57
C ASP A 103 3.44 -13.69 2.35
N ASP A 104 4.40 -13.04 2.97
CA ASP A 104 5.40 -13.67 3.85
C ASP A 104 4.97 -13.56 5.31
N GLU A 105 5.05 -14.67 6.07
CA GLU A 105 4.62 -14.74 7.47
C GLU A 105 5.35 -13.72 8.38
N TYR A 106 6.63 -13.49 8.12
CA TYR A 106 7.41 -12.50 8.87
C TYR A 106 6.87 -11.08 8.65
N PHE A 107 6.63 -10.71 7.38
CA PHE A 107 6.09 -9.39 7.06
C PHE A 107 4.63 -9.25 7.46
N ASP A 108 3.81 -10.29 7.39
CA ASP A 108 2.43 -10.27 7.89
C ASP A 108 2.39 -9.99 9.39
N ARG A 109 3.23 -10.68 10.16
CA ARG A 109 3.42 -10.40 11.58
C ARG A 109 3.93 -8.98 11.82
N TYR A 110 4.91 -8.53 11.04
CA TYR A 110 5.45 -7.18 11.13
C TYR A 110 4.39 -6.12 10.84
N TYR A 111 3.63 -6.24 9.75
CA TYR A 111 2.56 -5.31 9.37
C TYR A 111 1.35 -5.35 10.31
N SER A 112 1.15 -6.44 11.05
CA SER A 112 0.13 -6.48 12.10
C SER A 112 0.45 -5.56 13.29
N MET A 113 1.69 -5.08 13.40
CA MET A 113 2.19 -4.25 14.51
C MET A 113 2.81 -2.93 14.06
N ASN A 114 3.48 -2.93 12.92
CA ASN A 114 4.20 -1.77 12.41
C ASN A 114 3.36 -0.97 11.41
N GLN A 115 3.69 0.29 11.30
CA GLN A 115 3.08 1.24 10.38
C GLN A 115 3.96 1.35 9.13
N PRO A 116 3.59 0.72 7.99
CA PRO A 116 4.41 0.75 6.79
C PRO A 116 4.42 2.15 6.16
N TYR A 117 5.58 2.58 5.73
CA TYR A 117 5.78 3.84 5.00
C TYR A 117 4.89 3.94 3.76
N LYS A 118 4.71 2.82 3.06
CA LYS A 118 3.88 2.73 1.84
C LYS A 118 2.48 3.31 2.02
N LEU A 119 1.87 3.13 3.20
CA LEU A 119 0.55 3.70 3.46
C LEU A 119 0.59 5.23 3.39
N GLY A 120 1.51 5.86 4.12
CA GLY A 120 1.66 7.32 4.13
C GLY A 120 1.98 7.88 2.74
N THR A 121 2.89 7.24 2.01
CA THR A 121 3.27 7.65 0.65
C THR A 121 2.06 7.63 -0.31
N ASN A 122 1.30 6.53 -0.33
CA ASN A 122 0.14 6.41 -1.20
C ASN A 122 -0.96 7.43 -0.86
N LEU A 123 -1.26 7.63 0.42
CA LEU A 123 -2.25 8.62 0.85
C LEU A 123 -1.77 10.05 0.56
N ALA A 124 -0.49 10.36 0.75
CA ALA A 124 0.07 11.66 0.41
C ALA A 124 0.11 11.92 -1.12
N ALA A 125 0.16 10.87 -1.92
CA ALA A 125 -0.01 10.94 -3.37
C ALA A 125 -1.48 11.06 -3.81
N GLY A 126 -2.44 10.98 -2.87
CA GLY A 126 -3.86 11.14 -3.14
C GLY A 126 -4.54 9.90 -3.73
N ILE A 127 -3.97 8.71 -3.59
CA ILE A 127 -4.58 7.49 -4.13
C ILE A 127 -5.13 6.59 -3.04
N PRO A 128 -6.30 5.96 -3.26
CA PRO A 128 -6.85 4.98 -2.34
C PRO A 128 -5.94 3.76 -2.22
N VAL A 129 -6.07 3.02 -1.12
CA VAL A 129 -5.17 1.91 -0.81
C VAL A 129 -5.90 0.58 -0.70
N ILE A 130 -5.19 -0.49 -1.08
CA ILE A 130 -5.56 -1.87 -0.75
C ILE A 130 -4.58 -2.36 0.30
N VAL A 131 -5.11 -2.82 1.43
CA VAL A 131 -4.32 -3.35 2.54
C VAL A 131 -4.68 -4.81 2.80
N LYS A 132 -3.72 -5.61 3.25
CA LYS A 132 -4.01 -6.98 3.67
C LYS A 132 -4.75 -6.96 5.01
N ARG A 133 -5.81 -7.76 5.12
CA ARG A 133 -6.56 -7.93 6.37
C ARG A 133 -5.64 -8.41 7.51
N GLY A 134 -5.89 -7.94 8.73
CA GLY A 134 -5.04 -8.19 9.87
C GLY A 134 -3.87 -7.22 10.05
N CYS A 135 -3.59 -6.34 9.08
CA CYS A 135 -2.61 -5.28 9.26
C CYS A 135 -3.10 -4.24 10.29
N VAL A 136 -2.16 -3.51 10.88
CA VAL A 136 -2.48 -2.52 11.95
C VAL A 136 -3.36 -1.36 11.47
N HIS A 137 -3.40 -1.12 10.16
CA HIS A 137 -4.14 -0.03 9.55
C HIS A 137 -5.50 -0.41 8.97
N GLU A 138 -5.86 -1.68 8.94
CA GLU A 138 -7.14 -2.16 8.41
C GLU A 138 -8.32 -1.27 8.82
N LYS A 139 -8.54 -1.13 10.13
CA LYS A 139 -9.66 -0.34 10.67
C LYS A 139 -9.56 1.16 10.37
N PHE A 140 -8.35 1.68 10.25
CA PHE A 140 -8.13 3.08 9.90
C PHE A 140 -8.53 3.33 8.44
N VAL A 141 -8.09 2.47 7.54
CA VAL A 141 -8.40 2.55 6.10
C VAL A 141 -9.91 2.44 5.87
N GLU A 142 -10.56 1.42 6.43
CA GLU A 142 -11.99 1.17 6.22
C GLU A 142 -12.88 2.27 6.83
N ARG A 143 -12.61 2.67 8.07
CA ARG A 143 -13.44 3.68 8.78
C ARG A 143 -13.39 5.06 8.14
N ASN A 144 -12.28 5.41 7.51
CA ASN A 144 -12.12 6.70 6.85
C ASN A 144 -12.42 6.62 5.34
N GLY A 145 -12.79 5.44 4.82
CA GLY A 145 -13.08 5.25 3.40
C GLY A 145 -11.89 5.55 2.49
N LEU A 146 -10.68 5.19 2.95
CA LEU A 146 -9.43 5.44 2.21
C LEU A 146 -9.07 4.30 1.26
N GLY A 147 -9.86 3.23 1.24
CA GLY A 147 -9.60 2.03 0.46
C GLY A 147 -10.24 0.81 1.09
N TYR A 148 -9.67 -0.36 0.84
CA TYR A 148 -10.23 -1.64 1.26
C TYR A 148 -9.21 -2.54 1.94
N ALA A 149 -9.69 -3.37 2.88
CA ALA A 149 -8.93 -4.47 3.46
C ALA A 149 -9.43 -5.80 2.88
N VAL A 150 -8.53 -6.57 2.29
CA VAL A 150 -8.84 -7.85 1.63
C VAL A 150 -7.94 -8.97 2.14
N ASP A 151 -8.37 -10.23 1.96
CA ASP A 151 -7.63 -11.39 2.44
C ASP A 151 -6.61 -11.89 1.42
N THR A 152 -6.87 -11.72 0.13
CA THR A 152 -6.02 -12.22 -0.96
C THR A 152 -5.83 -11.19 -2.08
N LEU A 153 -4.76 -11.35 -2.88
CA LEU A 153 -4.55 -10.53 -4.08
C LEU A 153 -5.61 -10.80 -5.16
N ASP A 154 -6.15 -12.01 -5.24
CA ASP A 154 -7.26 -12.33 -6.14
C ASP A 154 -8.53 -11.56 -5.77
N GLU A 155 -8.79 -11.38 -4.47
CA GLU A 155 -9.90 -10.53 -4.00
C GLU A 155 -9.64 -9.08 -4.35
N ALA A 156 -8.42 -8.59 -4.13
CA ALA A 156 -8.00 -7.24 -4.53
C ALA A 156 -8.20 -6.99 -6.04
N ASP A 157 -7.75 -7.94 -6.87
CA ASP A 157 -7.87 -7.87 -8.33
C ASP A 157 -9.35 -7.78 -8.75
N LYS A 158 -10.19 -8.69 -8.27
CA LYS A 158 -11.62 -8.71 -8.57
C LYS A 158 -12.31 -7.41 -8.14
N LEU A 159 -11.96 -6.90 -6.96
CA LEU A 159 -12.52 -5.65 -6.43
C LEU A 159 -12.14 -4.47 -7.33
N VAL A 160 -10.87 -4.30 -7.68
CA VAL A 160 -10.40 -3.20 -8.54
C VAL A 160 -10.96 -3.30 -9.95
N GLN A 161 -11.14 -4.51 -10.48
CA GLN A 161 -11.77 -4.71 -11.78
C GLN A 161 -13.27 -4.35 -11.78
N SER A 162 -13.96 -4.51 -10.66
CA SER A 162 -15.40 -4.29 -10.53
C SER A 162 -15.80 -2.91 -10.03
N ILE A 163 -14.87 -2.16 -9.43
CA ILE A 163 -15.18 -0.83 -8.86
C ILE A 163 -15.68 0.13 -9.93
N THR A 164 -16.73 0.86 -9.61
CA THR A 164 -17.26 1.92 -10.48
C THR A 164 -16.46 3.22 -10.33
N ASP A 165 -16.52 4.09 -11.35
CA ASP A 165 -15.87 5.40 -11.27
C ASP A 165 -16.39 6.23 -10.08
N ALA A 166 -17.70 6.15 -9.81
CA ALA A 166 -18.30 6.86 -8.68
C ALA A 166 -17.78 6.39 -7.31
N GLU A 167 -17.57 5.07 -7.14
CA GLU A 167 -16.98 4.50 -5.94
C GLU A 167 -15.51 4.89 -5.80
N TYR A 168 -14.74 4.84 -6.90
CA TYR A 168 -13.35 5.25 -6.90
C TYR A 168 -13.20 6.73 -6.53
N ILE A 169 -13.97 7.62 -7.18
CA ILE A 169 -13.97 9.06 -6.90
C ILE A 169 -14.31 9.35 -5.43
N LYS A 170 -15.25 8.59 -4.85
CA LYS A 170 -15.57 8.72 -3.43
C LYS A 170 -14.38 8.37 -2.53
N LEU A 171 -13.65 7.29 -2.82
CA LEU A 171 -12.43 6.94 -2.09
C LEU A 171 -11.36 8.01 -2.26
N TYR A 172 -11.15 8.45 -3.49
CA TYR A 172 -10.19 9.48 -3.86
C TYR A 172 -10.43 10.80 -3.09
N HIS A 173 -11.69 11.24 -2.96
CA HIS A 173 -12.04 12.43 -2.19
C HIS A 173 -11.89 12.27 -0.67
N ASN A 174 -11.85 11.04 -0.17
CA ASN A 174 -11.62 10.76 1.24
C ASN A 174 -10.13 10.75 1.60
N VAL A 175 -9.25 10.53 0.62
CA VAL A 175 -7.81 10.52 0.79
C VAL A 175 -7.27 11.93 0.84
#